data_5aa2ecc23a99e620e2681fc7f58fe7c1
#
_entry.id   5aa2ecc23a99e620e2681fc7f58fe7c1
#
_cell.length_a   1.000
_cell.length_b   1.000
_cell.length_c   1.000
_cell.angle_alpha   90.00
_cell.angle_beta   90.00
_cell.angle_gamma   90.00
#
_symmetry.space_group_name_H-M   'P 1'
#
loop_
_entity.id
_entity.type
_entity.pdbx_description
1 polymer ?
#
loop_
_entity_poly.entity_id
_entity_poly.type
_entity_poly.pdbx_seq_one_letter_code
_entity_poly.pdbx_strand_id
1 'polypeptide(L)'
;MEWRELHWPRPLAAPAALGLLRALAADDHRGPLIWEARTEAGHTRHLLGAEGTDLSGTLSLIRRLIPDVAITDLVEPRQEVERAGRVQIRRPSLNLSLETSDESLRALLAALSGATGKDDVLVVQVMLGRGQAPEILPPNAADPSTSWMDLLTTGPRKATSFSRARLEGKLAQYRFRAVARIGISSTSPVRRRLLVHSALAALRTLQSSGTTISLASKKPENLDTARVPLRQPLRLTPEEALALLAWPVGEADLPGLPPAHPRLISPPKIYKVPKERVFALSTAPGPETCVGIGIEDSLRHTHIYGPTGAGKSTLMLHLIAADIQAGRSVVVIDPKRDLGTDVLTLVPEDRHGDVVVIDPTLPNPVGVNPIANAGDDAALVADNVLAIFKGL
;
A
#
# COMPACT_ATOMS: atom_id res chain seq x y z
N MET A 1 -14.82 5.80 15.98
CA MET A 1 -13.81 4.91 15.36
C MET A 1 -13.05 5.70 14.30
N GLU A 2 -11.73 5.73 14.37
CA GLU A 2 -10.85 6.37 13.41
C GLU A 2 -10.23 5.31 12.52
N TRP A 3 -9.94 5.68 11.27
CA TRP A 3 -9.37 4.78 10.28
C TRP A 3 -8.07 5.31 9.72
N ARG A 4 -7.13 4.39 9.43
CA ARG A 4 -5.88 4.67 8.72
C ARG A 4 -5.71 3.67 7.61
N GLU A 5 -5.12 4.10 6.51
CA GLU A 5 -4.72 3.23 5.43
C GLU A 5 -3.26 2.80 5.61
N LEU A 6 -3.02 1.51 5.41
CA LEU A 6 -1.72 0.89 5.60
C LEU A 6 -1.18 0.46 4.25
N HIS A 7 -0.03 1.00 3.89
CA HIS A 7 0.70 0.63 2.69
C HIS A 7 1.88 -0.24 3.11
N TRP A 8 1.67 -1.54 3.01
CA TRP A 8 2.66 -2.52 3.45
C TRP A 8 3.89 -2.53 2.54
N PRO A 9 5.10 -2.71 3.10
CA PRO A 9 6.28 -2.98 2.30
C PRO A 9 6.10 -4.29 1.52
N ARG A 10 6.71 -4.39 0.37
CA ARG A 10 6.70 -5.63 -0.42
C ARG A 10 8.09 -6.02 -0.85
N PRO A 11 8.51 -7.22 -0.45
CA PRO A 11 7.77 -8.23 0.32
C PRO A 11 7.55 -7.82 1.79
N LEU A 12 6.37 -8.12 2.36
CA LEU A 12 6.16 -8.07 3.80
C LEU A 12 6.68 -9.36 4.43
N ALA A 13 7.71 -9.26 5.26
CA ALA A 13 8.31 -10.42 5.90
C ALA A 13 7.33 -11.09 6.90
N ALA A 14 7.07 -12.37 6.74
CA ALA A 14 6.19 -13.14 7.62
C ALA A 14 6.61 -13.06 9.11
N PRO A 15 7.90 -13.13 9.48
CA PRO A 15 8.32 -12.96 10.88
C PRO A 15 7.95 -11.59 11.46
N ALA A 16 8.03 -10.51 10.68
CA ALA A 16 7.67 -9.17 11.14
C ALA A 16 6.15 -9.04 11.36
N ALA A 17 5.34 -9.55 10.42
CA ALA A 17 3.88 -9.59 10.53
C ALA A 17 3.42 -10.43 11.75
N LEU A 18 4.02 -11.60 11.95
CA LEU A 18 3.74 -12.45 13.12
C LEU A 18 4.21 -11.81 14.42
N GLY A 19 5.39 -11.18 14.42
CA GLY A 19 5.91 -10.43 15.58
C GLY A 19 4.94 -9.34 16.01
N LEU A 20 4.37 -8.60 15.07
CA LEU A 20 3.34 -7.59 15.34
C LEU A 20 2.09 -8.24 15.96
N LEU A 21 1.56 -9.31 15.36
CA LEU A 21 0.36 -9.96 15.88
C LEU A 21 0.60 -10.60 17.25
N ARG A 22 1.77 -11.17 17.51
CA ARG A 22 2.11 -11.72 18.83
C ARG A 22 2.19 -10.62 19.90
N ALA A 23 2.79 -9.48 19.58
CA ALA A 23 2.81 -8.33 20.49
C ALA A 23 1.39 -7.81 20.77
N LEU A 24 0.55 -7.71 19.75
CA LEU A 24 -0.85 -7.31 19.90
C LEU A 24 -1.68 -8.34 20.69
N ALA A 25 -1.37 -9.64 20.57
CA ALA A 25 -2.08 -10.69 21.30
C ALA A 25 -1.67 -10.75 22.79
N ALA A 26 -0.45 -10.30 23.11
CA ALA A 26 0.04 -10.22 24.48
C ALA A 26 -0.48 -8.98 25.24
N ASP A 27 -1.03 -7.99 24.54
CA ASP A 27 -1.60 -6.78 25.15
C ASP A 27 -3.09 -7.04 25.48
N ASP A 28 -3.38 -7.26 26.76
CA ASP A 28 -4.71 -7.52 27.30
C ASP A 28 -5.48 -6.25 27.68
N HIS A 29 -4.83 -5.09 27.68
CA HIS A 29 -5.46 -3.78 27.96
C HIS A 29 -6.02 -3.10 26.73
N ARG A 30 -5.59 -3.52 25.56
CA ARG A 30 -5.97 -2.95 24.27
C ARG A 30 -7.43 -3.21 23.93
N GLY A 31 -8.10 -2.21 23.38
CA GLY A 31 -9.41 -2.33 22.75
C GLY A 31 -9.40 -3.13 21.44
N PRO A 32 -10.56 -3.34 20.83
CA PRO A 32 -10.65 -4.08 19.57
C PRO A 32 -10.03 -3.29 18.41
N LEU A 33 -9.24 -3.98 17.60
CA LEU A 33 -8.70 -3.49 16.33
C LEU A 33 -9.46 -4.11 15.16
N ILE A 34 -9.81 -3.30 14.18
CA ILE A 34 -10.54 -3.74 13.01
C ILE A 34 -9.65 -3.57 11.79
N TRP A 35 -9.39 -4.69 11.14
CA TRP A 35 -8.58 -4.78 9.94
C TRP A 35 -9.46 -5.06 8.74
N GLU A 36 -9.29 -4.30 7.67
CA GLU A 36 -9.96 -4.57 6.41
C GLU A 36 -8.95 -4.73 5.29
N ALA A 37 -9.11 -5.81 4.53
CA ALA A 37 -8.66 -5.87 3.16
C ALA A 37 -9.88 -5.60 2.28
N ARG A 38 -9.85 -4.47 1.60
CA ARG A 38 -10.99 -3.92 0.86
C ARG A 38 -10.60 -3.66 -0.57
N THR A 39 -11.34 -4.23 -1.50
CA THR A 39 -11.17 -3.96 -2.92
C THR A 39 -12.38 -3.18 -3.44
N GLU A 40 -12.11 -2.07 -4.06
CA GLU A 40 -13.07 -1.16 -4.68
C GLU A 40 -12.61 -0.91 -6.12
N ALA A 41 -13.44 -1.20 -7.11
CA ALA A 41 -13.11 -1.05 -8.53
C ALA A 41 -11.74 -1.64 -8.94
N GLY A 42 -11.36 -2.78 -8.36
CA GLY A 42 -10.11 -3.47 -8.66
C GLY A 42 -8.90 -3.04 -7.82
N HIS A 43 -9.02 -2.01 -6.99
CA HIS A 43 -7.94 -1.52 -6.13
C HIS A 43 -8.08 -2.07 -4.71
N THR A 44 -7.10 -2.85 -4.26
CA THR A 44 -7.10 -3.41 -2.91
C THR A 44 -6.38 -2.48 -1.94
N ARG A 45 -7.08 -2.10 -0.89
CA ARG A 45 -6.60 -1.24 0.20
C ARG A 45 -6.59 -2.02 1.51
N HIS A 46 -5.64 -1.73 2.38
CA HIS A 46 -5.57 -2.29 3.73
C HIS A 46 -5.85 -1.21 4.75
N LEU A 47 -6.90 -1.37 5.53
CA LEU A 47 -7.34 -0.37 6.51
C LEU A 47 -7.24 -0.92 7.93
N LEU A 48 -6.89 -0.03 8.85
CA LEU A 48 -6.94 -0.27 10.29
C LEU A 48 -7.89 0.74 10.95
N GLY A 49 -8.89 0.22 11.65
CA GLY A 49 -9.83 0.99 12.45
C GLY A 49 -9.67 0.68 13.94
N ALA A 50 -9.65 1.71 14.77
CA ALA A 50 -9.67 1.59 16.22
C ALA A 50 -10.19 2.88 16.88
N GLU A 51 -10.32 2.88 18.19
CA GLU A 51 -10.71 4.07 18.95
C GLU A 51 -9.49 4.73 19.60
N GLY A 52 -9.40 6.06 19.46
CA GLY A 52 -8.53 6.95 20.22
C GLY A 52 -7.09 6.43 20.45
N THR A 53 -6.76 6.22 21.72
CA THR A 53 -5.41 5.81 22.15
C THR A 53 -4.98 4.44 21.65
N ASP A 54 -5.92 3.51 21.43
CA ASP A 54 -5.63 2.19 20.88
C ASP A 54 -5.08 2.27 19.45
N LEU A 55 -5.62 3.18 18.65
CA LEU A 55 -5.12 3.42 17.30
C LEU A 55 -3.69 3.98 17.33
N SER A 56 -3.44 5.03 18.09
CA SER A 56 -2.11 5.67 18.14
C SER A 56 -1.02 4.72 18.66
N GLY A 57 -1.33 3.94 19.71
CA GLY A 57 -0.45 2.91 20.25
C GLY A 57 -0.14 1.82 19.23
N THR A 58 -1.18 1.32 18.55
CA THR A 58 -1.03 0.29 17.50
C THR A 58 -0.19 0.81 16.32
N LEU A 59 -0.44 2.02 15.83
CA LEU A 59 0.34 2.63 14.75
C LEU A 59 1.81 2.81 15.12
N SER A 60 2.08 3.21 16.37
CA SER A 60 3.45 3.31 16.89
C SER A 60 4.15 1.96 16.93
N LEU A 61 3.43 0.90 17.31
CA LEU A 61 3.95 -0.47 17.32
C LEU A 61 4.23 -0.97 15.90
N ILE A 62 3.31 -0.74 14.97
CA ILE A 62 3.47 -1.09 13.55
C ILE A 62 4.73 -0.45 12.98
N ARG A 63 4.94 0.86 13.16
CA ARG A 63 6.12 1.56 12.65
C ARG A 63 7.43 1.03 13.23
N ARG A 64 7.43 0.54 14.48
CA ARG A 64 8.61 -0.03 15.12
C ARG A 64 8.94 -1.44 14.62
N LEU A 65 7.94 -2.27 14.39
CA LEU A 65 8.13 -3.66 13.97
C LEU A 65 8.21 -3.82 12.45
N ILE A 66 7.62 -2.89 11.69
CA ILE A 66 7.61 -2.87 10.24
C ILE A 66 8.02 -1.46 9.77
N PRO A 67 9.32 -1.13 9.79
CA PRO A 67 9.80 0.25 9.57
C PRO A 67 9.42 0.85 8.21
N ASP A 68 9.31 0.01 7.18
CA ASP A 68 9.02 0.46 5.81
C ASP A 68 7.51 0.59 5.51
N VAL A 69 6.65 0.43 6.51
CA VAL A 69 5.21 0.66 6.33
C VAL A 69 4.91 2.15 6.21
N ALA A 70 4.19 2.54 5.17
CA ALA A 70 3.61 3.88 5.08
C ALA A 70 2.18 3.86 5.64
N ILE A 71 1.83 4.86 6.43
CA ILE A 71 0.51 4.98 7.07
C ILE A 71 -0.05 6.35 6.75
N THR A 72 -1.24 6.39 6.15
CA THR A 72 -1.90 7.63 5.72
C THR A 72 -3.30 7.75 6.31
N ASP A 73 -3.83 8.96 6.32
CA ASP A 73 -5.26 9.18 6.48
C ASP A 73 -6.01 8.62 5.28
N LEU A 74 -7.28 8.30 5.42
CA LEU A 74 -8.08 7.89 4.28
C LEU A 74 -8.29 9.07 3.35
N VAL A 75 -7.83 8.94 2.11
CA VAL A 75 -8.08 9.93 1.04
C VAL A 75 -9.52 9.76 0.53
N GLU A 76 -9.96 8.52 0.37
CA GLU A 76 -11.30 8.19 -0.07
C GLU A 76 -12.09 7.53 1.07
N PRO A 77 -13.38 7.89 1.24
CA PRO A 77 -14.23 7.25 2.24
C PRO A 77 -14.43 5.76 1.90
N ARG A 78 -14.70 4.96 2.91
CA ARG A 78 -15.04 3.55 2.75
C ARG A 78 -16.42 3.43 2.11
N GLN A 79 -16.51 2.76 0.97
CA GLN A 79 -17.81 2.50 0.32
C GLN A 79 -18.62 1.50 1.15
N GLU A 80 -19.92 1.76 1.28
CA GLU A 80 -20.84 0.85 1.98
C GLU A 80 -21.06 -0.43 1.17
N VAL A 81 -21.35 -1.52 1.87
CA VAL A 81 -21.65 -2.81 1.23
C VAL A 81 -23.16 -3.11 1.26
N GLU A 82 -23.68 -3.69 0.19
CA GLU A 82 -25.08 -4.07 0.10
C GLU A 82 -25.44 -5.31 0.92
N ARG A 83 -24.49 -6.23 1.05
CA ARG A 83 -24.66 -7.48 1.79
C ARG A 83 -23.41 -7.81 2.58
N ALA A 84 -23.64 -8.42 3.75
CA ALA A 84 -22.55 -8.88 4.58
C ALA A 84 -22.87 -10.26 5.21
N GLY A 85 -21.83 -11.00 5.52
CA GLY A 85 -21.89 -12.25 6.25
C GLY A 85 -20.79 -12.34 7.29
N ARG A 86 -21.09 -13.02 8.40
CA ARG A 86 -20.09 -13.35 9.40
C ARG A 86 -19.52 -14.74 9.12
N VAL A 87 -18.20 -14.80 9.04
CA VAL A 87 -17.48 -16.08 8.95
C VAL A 87 -17.69 -16.86 10.24
N GLN A 88 -18.12 -18.07 10.10
CA GLN A 88 -18.31 -19.02 11.19
C GLN A 88 -17.32 -20.16 11.05
N ILE A 89 -16.58 -20.43 12.12
CA ILE A 89 -15.70 -21.58 12.22
C ILE A 89 -16.35 -22.53 13.24
N ARG A 90 -16.79 -23.67 12.76
CA ARG A 90 -17.28 -24.72 13.65
C ARG A 90 -16.10 -25.31 14.41
N ARG A 91 -16.23 -25.49 15.70
CA ARG A 91 -15.17 -25.94 16.63
C ARG A 91 -13.95 -25.02 16.62
N PRO A 92 -14.11 -23.75 16.99
CA PRO A 92 -13.04 -22.75 16.95
C PRO A 92 -11.91 -23.02 17.97
N SER A 93 -12.09 -24.00 18.86
CA SER A 93 -11.06 -24.49 19.77
C SER A 93 -10.00 -25.36 19.09
N LEU A 94 -10.29 -25.90 17.89
CA LEU A 94 -9.29 -26.62 17.08
C LEU A 94 -8.50 -25.66 16.21
N ASN A 95 -7.26 -26.02 15.91
CA ASN A 95 -6.41 -25.25 15.01
C ASN A 95 -6.95 -25.32 13.57
N LEU A 96 -6.81 -24.20 12.86
CA LEU A 96 -6.89 -24.18 11.40
C LEU A 96 -5.66 -24.90 10.78
N SER A 97 -5.76 -25.31 9.54
CA SER A 97 -4.61 -25.80 8.77
C SER A 97 -3.83 -24.61 8.25
N LEU A 98 -2.56 -24.52 8.60
CA LEU A 98 -1.66 -23.44 8.16
C LEU A 98 -0.59 -23.95 7.17
N GLU A 99 -0.62 -25.23 6.81
CA GLU A 99 0.32 -25.82 5.86
C GLU A 99 0.22 -25.16 4.47
N THR A 100 -0.97 -24.71 4.11
CA THR A 100 -1.27 -24.03 2.85
C THR A 100 -1.57 -22.54 3.03
N SER A 101 -1.06 -21.91 4.10
CA SER A 101 -1.37 -20.51 4.42
C SER A 101 -1.02 -19.54 3.31
N ASP A 102 0.11 -19.75 2.64
CA ASP A 102 0.57 -18.89 1.54
C ASP A 102 -0.32 -19.04 0.30
N GLU A 103 -0.73 -20.27 -0.03
CA GLU A 103 -1.68 -20.54 -1.11
C GLU A 103 -3.05 -19.96 -0.79
N SER A 104 -3.50 -20.08 0.46
CA SER A 104 -4.76 -19.52 0.96
C SER A 104 -4.76 -18.00 0.87
N LEU A 105 -3.65 -17.36 1.23
CA LEU A 105 -3.45 -15.91 1.12
C LEU A 105 -3.52 -15.47 -0.35
N ARG A 106 -2.79 -16.14 -1.24
CA ARG A 106 -2.83 -15.86 -2.68
C ARG A 106 -4.24 -16.01 -3.25
N ALA A 107 -4.94 -17.09 -2.89
CA ALA A 107 -6.32 -17.31 -3.30
C ALA A 107 -7.27 -16.24 -2.77
N LEU A 108 -7.07 -15.76 -1.53
CA LEU A 108 -7.89 -14.70 -0.93
C LEU A 108 -7.63 -13.35 -1.61
N LEU A 109 -6.38 -13.01 -1.89
CA LEU A 109 -6.03 -11.80 -2.63
C LEU A 109 -6.52 -11.86 -4.09
N ALA A 110 -6.44 -13.04 -4.73
CA ALA A 110 -7.01 -13.25 -6.06
C ALA A 110 -8.54 -13.09 -6.07
N ALA A 111 -9.23 -13.56 -5.03
CA ALA A 111 -10.67 -13.34 -4.88
C ALA A 111 -11.01 -11.86 -4.69
N LEU A 112 -10.25 -11.16 -3.86
CA LEU A 112 -10.39 -9.69 -3.67
C LEU A 112 -10.18 -8.96 -4.99
N SER A 113 -9.10 -9.25 -5.72
CA SER A 113 -8.78 -8.62 -7.00
C SER A 113 -9.85 -8.85 -8.09
N GLY A 114 -10.68 -9.85 -7.91
CA GLY A 114 -11.81 -10.13 -8.80
C GLY A 114 -12.91 -9.04 -8.80
N ALA A 115 -12.93 -8.15 -7.80
CA ALA A 115 -13.89 -7.03 -7.70
C ALA A 115 -13.45 -5.86 -8.60
N THR A 116 -13.50 -6.03 -9.92
CA THR A 116 -12.98 -5.09 -10.93
C THR A 116 -14.02 -4.15 -11.52
N GLY A 117 -15.32 -4.42 -11.33
CA GLY A 117 -16.39 -3.52 -11.80
C GLY A 117 -16.38 -2.20 -11.03
N LYS A 118 -16.80 -1.11 -11.68
CA LYS A 118 -16.82 0.24 -11.07
C LYS A 118 -17.58 0.29 -9.74
N ASP A 119 -18.65 -0.51 -9.64
CA ASP A 119 -19.51 -0.58 -8.45
C ASP A 119 -19.25 -1.85 -7.62
N ASP A 120 -18.18 -2.59 -7.95
CA ASP A 120 -17.81 -3.78 -7.18
C ASP A 120 -17.04 -3.38 -5.94
N VAL A 121 -17.50 -3.87 -4.80
CA VAL A 121 -16.81 -3.78 -3.52
C VAL A 121 -16.75 -5.16 -2.92
N LEU A 122 -15.57 -5.63 -2.54
CA LEU A 122 -15.38 -6.87 -1.77
C LEU A 122 -14.50 -6.56 -0.56
N VAL A 123 -15.00 -6.90 0.62
CA VAL A 123 -14.32 -6.60 1.88
C VAL A 123 -14.16 -7.87 2.71
N VAL A 124 -12.96 -8.09 3.19
CA VAL A 124 -12.67 -9.02 4.28
C VAL A 124 -12.31 -8.18 5.50
N GLN A 125 -13.20 -8.18 6.49
CA GLN A 125 -13.03 -7.46 7.75
C GLN A 125 -12.77 -8.45 8.87
N VAL A 126 -11.64 -8.28 9.57
CA VAL A 126 -11.28 -9.08 10.75
C VAL A 126 -11.13 -8.16 11.93
N MET A 127 -11.97 -8.37 12.93
CA MET A 127 -11.86 -7.71 14.22
C MET A 127 -11.08 -8.59 15.18
N LEU A 128 -9.99 -8.05 15.69
CA LEU A 128 -9.17 -8.65 16.73
C LEU A 128 -9.48 -7.97 18.07
N GLY A 129 -10.21 -8.64 18.93
CA GLY A 129 -10.49 -8.19 20.28
C GLY A 129 -9.33 -8.42 21.24
N ARG A 130 -9.61 -8.43 22.53
CA ARG A 130 -8.58 -8.62 23.57
C ARG A 130 -7.81 -9.91 23.39
N GLY A 131 -6.52 -9.84 23.70
CA GLY A 131 -5.67 -11.01 23.83
C GLY A 131 -6.13 -11.94 24.96
N GLN A 132 -5.83 -13.21 24.78
CA GLN A 132 -6.01 -14.25 25.79
C GLN A 132 -4.67 -14.89 26.04
N ALA A 133 -4.25 -14.90 27.30
CA ALA A 133 -3.01 -15.54 27.70
C ALA A 133 -3.01 -17.06 27.44
N PRO A 134 -1.84 -17.68 27.33
CA PRO A 134 -1.73 -19.13 27.29
C PRO A 134 -2.41 -19.79 28.50
N GLU A 135 -3.06 -20.91 28.26
CA GLU A 135 -3.79 -21.67 29.28
C GLU A 135 -3.34 -23.13 29.25
N ILE A 136 -3.34 -23.76 30.41
CA ILE A 136 -3.09 -25.19 30.53
C ILE A 136 -4.40 -25.94 30.27
N LEU A 137 -4.37 -26.95 29.41
CA LEU A 137 -5.52 -27.77 29.14
C LEU A 137 -5.85 -28.66 30.38
N PRO A 138 -7.08 -28.61 30.91
CA PRO A 138 -7.49 -29.46 32.03
C PRO A 138 -7.31 -30.95 31.69
N PRO A 139 -6.98 -31.79 32.70
CA PRO A 139 -6.85 -33.24 32.50
C PRO A 139 -8.10 -33.90 31.91
N ASN A 140 -9.28 -33.40 32.25
CA ASN A 140 -10.57 -33.90 31.79
C ASN A 140 -11.22 -33.05 30.71
N ALA A 141 -10.40 -32.43 29.83
CA ALA A 141 -10.94 -31.63 28.74
C ALA A 141 -11.88 -32.44 27.85
N ALA A 142 -13.07 -31.85 27.58
CA ALA A 142 -14.03 -32.45 26.68
C ALA A 142 -13.56 -32.45 25.24
N ASP A 143 -13.89 -33.49 24.49
CA ASP A 143 -13.64 -33.56 23.07
C ASP A 143 -14.52 -32.50 22.36
N PRO A 144 -13.95 -31.53 21.64
CA PRO A 144 -14.69 -30.52 20.91
C PRO A 144 -15.52 -31.12 19.76
N SER A 145 -15.29 -32.36 19.39
CA SER A 145 -16.07 -33.09 18.39
C SER A 145 -17.35 -33.70 18.93
N THR A 146 -17.59 -33.71 20.26
CA THR A 146 -18.80 -34.26 20.87
C THR A 146 -20.04 -33.58 20.30
N SER A 147 -21.00 -34.36 19.78
CA SER A 147 -22.27 -33.86 19.26
C SER A 147 -23.12 -33.28 20.40
N TRP A 148 -23.97 -32.31 20.12
CA TRP A 148 -24.91 -31.78 21.08
C TRP A 148 -25.89 -32.86 21.59
N MET A 149 -26.23 -33.84 20.73
CA MET A 149 -27.03 -34.98 21.13
C MET A 149 -26.29 -35.89 22.11
N ASP A 150 -25.01 -36.16 21.86
CA ASP A 150 -24.17 -36.93 22.79
C ASP A 150 -24.06 -36.21 24.16
N LEU A 151 -23.93 -34.87 24.14
CA LEU A 151 -23.90 -34.07 25.38
C LEU A 151 -25.15 -34.21 26.22
N LEU A 152 -26.33 -34.38 25.57
CA LEU A 152 -27.61 -34.56 26.26
C LEU A 152 -27.84 -36.00 26.77
N THR A 153 -27.32 -36.99 26.03
CA THR A 153 -27.59 -38.40 26.29
C THR A 153 -26.51 -39.11 27.13
N THR A 154 -25.24 -38.85 26.78
CA THR A 154 -24.08 -39.58 27.38
C THR A 154 -23.08 -38.65 28.09
N GLY A 155 -23.32 -37.34 28.03
CA GLY A 155 -22.40 -36.35 28.57
C GLY A 155 -21.16 -36.10 27.67
N PRO A 156 -20.26 -35.19 28.11
CA PRO A 156 -19.07 -34.85 27.33
C PRO A 156 -18.11 -36.05 27.27
N ARG A 157 -17.72 -36.45 26.06
CA ARG A 157 -16.66 -37.44 25.86
C ARG A 157 -15.29 -36.78 26.16
N LYS A 158 -14.38 -37.54 26.77
CA LYS A 158 -12.99 -37.08 26.96
C LYS A 158 -12.30 -36.92 25.62
N ALA A 159 -11.50 -35.88 25.49
CA ALA A 159 -10.68 -35.65 24.28
C ALA A 159 -9.75 -36.85 24.04
N THR A 160 -9.70 -37.31 22.80
CA THR A 160 -8.73 -38.32 22.36
C THR A 160 -7.32 -37.74 22.46
N SER A 161 -6.28 -38.57 22.44
CA SER A 161 -4.89 -38.08 22.45
C SER A 161 -4.62 -37.09 21.31
N PHE A 162 -5.15 -37.35 20.13
CA PHE A 162 -5.03 -36.46 18.96
C PHE A 162 -5.75 -35.13 19.15
N SER A 163 -7.02 -35.15 19.56
CA SER A 163 -7.79 -33.93 19.87
C SER A 163 -7.13 -33.13 21.00
N ARG A 164 -6.59 -33.82 21.99
CA ARG A 164 -5.90 -33.22 23.14
C ARG A 164 -4.64 -32.47 22.69
N ALA A 165 -3.75 -33.09 21.91
CA ALA A 165 -2.54 -32.44 21.41
C ALA A 165 -2.85 -31.17 20.60
N ARG A 166 -3.90 -31.18 19.78
CA ARG A 166 -4.36 -30.02 19.03
C ARG A 166 -4.88 -28.89 19.93
N LEU A 167 -5.68 -29.24 20.95
CA LEU A 167 -6.17 -28.27 21.92
C LEU A 167 -5.02 -27.67 22.74
N GLU A 168 -4.07 -28.49 23.20
CA GLU A 168 -2.89 -28.03 23.94
C GLU A 168 -2.05 -27.09 23.08
N GLY A 169 -1.77 -27.43 21.83
CA GLY A 169 -1.01 -26.59 20.90
C GLY A 169 -1.66 -25.21 20.67
N LYS A 170 -2.99 -25.14 20.63
CA LYS A 170 -3.70 -23.87 20.49
C LYS A 170 -3.74 -23.08 21.82
N LEU A 171 -3.92 -23.75 22.95
CA LEU A 171 -4.00 -23.12 24.25
C LEU A 171 -2.65 -22.64 24.77
N ALA A 172 -1.56 -23.27 24.37
CA ALA A 172 -0.20 -22.92 24.76
C ALA A 172 0.29 -21.55 24.20
N GLN A 173 -0.48 -20.93 23.32
CA GLN A 173 -0.15 -19.66 22.67
C GLN A 173 -1.10 -18.54 23.09
N TYR A 174 -0.65 -17.29 22.95
CA TYR A 174 -1.56 -16.15 22.98
C TYR A 174 -2.57 -16.26 21.85
N ARG A 175 -3.79 -15.83 22.09
CA ARG A 175 -4.91 -15.92 21.15
C ARG A 175 -5.72 -14.64 21.18
N PHE A 176 -6.37 -14.32 20.07
CA PHE A 176 -7.35 -13.25 19.98
C PHE A 176 -8.77 -13.80 20.14
N ARG A 177 -9.62 -13.08 20.83
CA ARG A 177 -11.05 -13.15 20.56
C ARG A 177 -11.30 -12.41 19.25
N ALA A 178 -11.99 -13.01 18.29
CA ALA A 178 -12.12 -12.40 16.99
C ALA A 178 -13.49 -12.58 16.34
N VAL A 179 -13.76 -11.73 15.36
CA VAL A 179 -14.87 -11.83 14.42
C VAL A 179 -14.36 -11.54 13.03
N ALA A 180 -14.67 -12.41 12.07
CA ALA A 180 -14.40 -12.17 10.67
C ALA A 180 -15.70 -11.98 9.90
N ARG A 181 -15.71 -11.04 8.94
CA ARG A 181 -16.88 -10.72 8.10
C ARG A 181 -16.43 -10.59 6.65
N ILE A 182 -17.35 -10.90 5.73
CA ILE A 182 -17.20 -10.62 4.31
C ILE A 182 -18.34 -9.69 3.92
N GLY A 183 -18.00 -8.57 3.27
CA GLY A 183 -18.95 -7.62 2.72
C GLY A 183 -18.84 -7.55 1.20
N ILE A 184 -19.94 -7.29 0.52
CA ILE A 184 -20.00 -7.27 -0.94
C ILE A 184 -21.03 -6.28 -1.46
N SER A 185 -20.66 -5.52 -2.49
CA SER A 185 -21.54 -4.81 -3.41
C SER A 185 -21.19 -5.17 -4.84
N SER A 186 -22.18 -5.24 -5.70
CA SER A 186 -22.04 -5.36 -7.15
C SER A 186 -23.41 -5.21 -7.79
N THR A 187 -23.48 -4.62 -8.95
CA THR A 187 -24.73 -4.47 -9.71
C THR A 187 -25.35 -5.80 -10.11
N SER A 188 -24.53 -6.86 -10.33
CA SER A 188 -24.98 -8.18 -10.73
C SER A 188 -25.12 -9.14 -9.56
N PRO A 189 -26.33 -9.72 -9.31
CA PRO A 189 -26.51 -10.74 -8.28
C PRO A 189 -25.65 -12.01 -8.50
N VAL A 190 -25.40 -12.35 -9.76
CA VAL A 190 -24.56 -13.51 -10.14
C VAL A 190 -23.11 -13.21 -9.77
N ARG A 191 -22.62 -12.02 -10.11
CA ARG A 191 -21.26 -11.59 -9.79
C ARG A 191 -21.05 -11.50 -8.28
N ARG A 192 -22.02 -10.96 -7.54
CA ARG A 192 -21.97 -10.96 -6.05
C ARG A 192 -21.76 -12.36 -5.47
N ARG A 193 -22.54 -13.33 -5.96
CA ARG A 193 -22.39 -14.73 -5.51
C ARG A 193 -21.01 -15.27 -5.83
N LEU A 194 -20.53 -15.05 -7.06
CA LEU A 194 -19.22 -15.52 -7.49
C LEU A 194 -18.10 -14.97 -6.60
N LEU A 195 -18.06 -13.67 -6.37
CA LEU A 195 -17.03 -13.00 -5.54
C LEU A 195 -17.05 -13.51 -4.10
N VAL A 196 -18.23 -13.61 -3.48
CA VAL A 196 -18.36 -14.16 -2.12
C VAL A 196 -17.92 -15.62 -2.06
N HIS A 197 -18.31 -16.43 -3.06
CA HIS A 197 -17.92 -17.85 -3.10
C HIS A 197 -16.42 -18.02 -3.28
N SER A 198 -15.78 -17.19 -4.11
CA SER A 198 -14.32 -17.21 -4.29
C SER A 198 -13.59 -16.86 -3.00
N ALA A 199 -13.99 -15.79 -2.31
CA ALA A 199 -13.42 -15.42 -1.01
C ALA A 199 -13.65 -16.50 0.06
N LEU A 200 -14.85 -17.08 0.10
CA LEU A 200 -15.16 -18.15 1.03
C LEU A 200 -14.40 -19.45 0.70
N ALA A 201 -14.21 -19.75 -0.58
CA ALA A 201 -13.40 -20.90 -1.02
C ALA A 201 -11.95 -20.76 -0.57
N ALA A 202 -11.36 -19.57 -0.76
CA ALA A 202 -10.02 -19.27 -0.26
C ALA A 202 -9.91 -19.47 1.26
N LEU A 203 -10.87 -19.00 2.04
CA LEU A 203 -10.88 -19.23 3.49
C LEU A 203 -11.07 -20.71 3.87
N ARG A 204 -11.81 -21.47 3.06
CA ARG A 204 -12.05 -22.90 3.32
C ARG A 204 -10.80 -23.77 3.14
N THR A 205 -9.79 -23.30 2.43
CA THR A 205 -8.51 -24.04 2.35
C THR A 205 -7.81 -24.11 3.71
N LEU A 206 -8.15 -23.20 4.64
CA LEU A 206 -7.66 -23.23 6.02
C LEU A 206 -8.41 -24.24 6.92
N GLN A 207 -9.38 -24.97 6.40
CA GLN A 207 -10.08 -25.99 7.18
C GLN A 207 -9.15 -27.15 7.52
N SER A 208 -9.11 -27.51 8.78
CA SER A 208 -8.44 -28.71 9.25
C SER A 208 -9.47 -29.82 9.56
N SER A 209 -9.01 -31.03 9.77
CA SER A 209 -9.87 -32.14 10.18
C SER A 209 -10.73 -31.74 11.40
N GLY A 210 -12.02 -31.81 11.25
CA GLY A 210 -13.00 -31.45 12.29
C GLY A 210 -13.40 -29.97 12.35
N THR A 211 -12.77 -29.06 11.59
CA THR A 211 -13.24 -27.68 11.46
C THR A 211 -14.01 -27.48 10.16
N THR A 212 -14.96 -26.55 10.16
CA THR A 212 -15.71 -26.17 8.95
C THR A 212 -15.88 -24.66 8.92
N ILE A 213 -15.61 -24.05 7.77
CA ILE A 213 -15.77 -22.61 7.56
C ILE A 213 -17.01 -22.35 6.70
N SER A 214 -17.90 -21.54 7.22
CA SER A 214 -19.15 -21.14 6.57
C SER A 214 -19.42 -19.65 6.75
N LEU A 215 -20.38 -19.11 5.98
CA LEU A 215 -20.77 -17.72 6.04
C LEU A 215 -22.23 -17.63 6.50
N ALA A 216 -22.49 -16.93 7.59
CA ALA A 216 -23.85 -16.63 8.05
C ALA A 216 -24.22 -15.20 7.68
N SER A 217 -25.31 -15.01 6.96
CA SER A 217 -25.81 -13.68 6.57
C SER A 217 -25.99 -12.78 7.80
N LYS A 218 -25.59 -11.54 7.68
CA LYS A 218 -25.68 -10.48 8.68
C LYS A 218 -26.07 -9.17 8.01
N LYS A 219 -26.58 -8.25 8.81
CA LYS A 219 -26.85 -6.88 8.34
C LYS A 219 -25.57 -6.19 7.89
N PRO A 220 -25.51 -5.55 6.71
CA PRO A 220 -24.32 -4.87 6.20
C PRO A 220 -23.84 -3.75 7.13
N GLU A 221 -24.75 -3.05 7.80
CA GLU A 221 -24.41 -1.94 8.71
C GLU A 221 -23.45 -2.38 9.83
N ASN A 222 -23.47 -3.66 10.22
CA ASN A 222 -22.51 -4.17 11.21
C ASN A 222 -21.06 -4.18 10.70
N LEU A 223 -20.87 -4.28 9.38
CA LEU A 223 -19.56 -4.20 8.75
C LEU A 223 -19.19 -2.74 8.50
N ASP A 224 -20.10 -1.95 7.93
CA ASP A 224 -19.86 -0.56 7.55
C ASP A 224 -19.58 0.32 8.77
N THR A 225 -20.33 0.15 9.85
CA THR A 225 -20.07 0.83 11.14
C THR A 225 -18.96 0.17 11.96
N ALA A 226 -18.39 -0.94 11.46
CA ALA A 226 -17.38 -1.73 12.18
C ALA A 226 -17.83 -2.12 13.61
N ARG A 227 -19.11 -2.43 13.79
CA ARG A 227 -19.71 -2.69 15.09
C ARG A 227 -19.03 -3.83 15.84
N VAL A 228 -18.57 -3.53 17.04
CA VAL A 228 -18.00 -4.53 17.96
C VAL A 228 -19.12 -5.34 18.61
N PRO A 229 -19.25 -6.66 18.32
CA PRO A 229 -20.29 -7.46 18.96
C PRO A 229 -19.87 -7.89 20.38
N LEU A 230 -20.84 -8.03 21.27
CA LEU A 230 -20.62 -8.54 22.63
C LEU A 230 -19.97 -9.93 22.63
N ARG A 231 -20.34 -10.80 21.68
CA ARG A 231 -19.76 -12.13 21.54
C ARG A 231 -18.83 -12.17 20.33
N GLN A 232 -17.57 -12.48 20.59
CA GLN A 232 -16.52 -12.70 19.61
C GLN A 232 -16.21 -14.20 19.60
N PRO A 233 -16.82 -14.98 18.70
CA PRO A 233 -16.81 -16.43 18.79
C PRO A 233 -15.53 -17.11 18.34
N LEU A 234 -14.70 -16.42 17.54
CA LEU A 234 -13.46 -16.99 17.06
C LEU A 234 -12.38 -16.88 18.14
N ARG A 235 -11.51 -17.88 18.15
CA ARG A 235 -10.28 -17.93 18.94
C ARG A 235 -9.15 -18.17 17.96
N LEU A 236 -8.39 -17.13 17.67
CA LEU A 236 -7.35 -17.17 16.64
C LEU A 236 -5.98 -17.01 17.28
N THR A 237 -5.05 -17.91 16.98
CA THR A 237 -3.64 -17.67 17.23
C THR A 237 -3.13 -16.55 16.32
N PRO A 238 -1.97 -15.91 16.58
CA PRO A 238 -1.39 -14.93 15.68
C PRO A 238 -1.25 -15.44 14.24
N GLU A 239 -0.86 -16.69 14.07
CA GLU A 239 -0.69 -17.35 12.76
C GLU A 239 -2.04 -17.53 12.05
N GLU A 240 -3.06 -17.98 12.77
CA GLU A 240 -4.43 -18.11 12.23
C GLU A 240 -5.04 -16.74 11.89
N ALA A 241 -4.76 -15.72 12.71
CA ALA A 241 -5.19 -14.36 12.42
C ALA A 241 -4.53 -13.82 11.14
N LEU A 242 -3.22 -14.03 10.97
CA LEU A 242 -2.49 -13.61 9.79
C LEU A 242 -3.08 -14.20 8.50
N ALA A 243 -3.43 -15.48 8.51
CA ALA A 243 -4.04 -16.16 7.38
C ALA A 243 -5.42 -15.60 6.97
N LEU A 244 -6.11 -14.89 7.88
CA LEU A 244 -7.42 -14.28 7.62
C LEU A 244 -7.34 -12.80 7.25
N LEU A 245 -6.23 -12.12 7.55
CA LEU A 245 -6.09 -10.66 7.41
C LEU A 245 -5.85 -10.21 5.96
N ALA A 246 -5.55 -11.13 5.05
CA ALA A 246 -5.18 -10.83 3.66
C ALA A 246 -4.05 -9.78 3.55
N TRP A 247 -3.10 -9.77 4.50
CA TRP A 247 -1.93 -8.92 4.39
C TRP A 247 -0.98 -9.44 3.31
N PRO A 248 -0.25 -8.58 2.59
CA PRO A 248 0.61 -9.01 1.49
C PRO A 248 1.93 -9.62 1.97
N VAL A 249 1.83 -10.71 2.72
CA VAL A 249 2.97 -11.43 3.28
C VAL A 249 3.61 -12.33 2.23
N GLY A 250 4.93 -12.41 2.25
CA GLY A 250 5.71 -13.29 1.38
C GLY A 250 6.25 -12.57 0.16
N GLU A 251 6.04 -13.14 -1.03
CA GLU A 251 6.62 -12.62 -2.27
C GLU A 251 6.09 -11.24 -2.70
N ALA A 252 6.87 -10.57 -3.55
CA ALA A 252 6.55 -9.22 -4.00
C ALA A 252 5.32 -9.16 -4.92
N ASP A 253 5.14 -10.18 -5.77
CA ASP A 253 4.06 -10.23 -6.76
C ASP A 253 2.86 -11.02 -6.24
N LEU A 254 1.86 -10.30 -5.80
CA LEU A 254 0.61 -10.86 -5.28
C LEU A 254 -0.59 -10.35 -6.10
N PRO A 255 -1.62 -11.18 -6.33
CA PRO A 255 -2.80 -10.80 -7.09
C PRO A 255 -3.49 -9.55 -6.56
N GLY A 256 -3.92 -8.66 -7.46
CA GLY A 256 -4.73 -7.48 -7.13
C GLY A 256 -4.01 -6.37 -6.39
N LEU A 257 -2.73 -6.51 -6.20
CA LEU A 257 -1.89 -5.45 -5.67
C LEU A 257 -1.03 -4.86 -6.80
N PRO A 258 -0.79 -3.54 -6.82
CA PRO A 258 0.09 -2.95 -7.83
C PRO A 258 1.49 -3.59 -7.73
N PRO A 259 2.31 -3.56 -8.81
CA PRO A 259 3.67 -4.09 -8.75
C PRO A 259 4.45 -3.56 -7.55
N ALA A 260 5.26 -4.43 -6.94
CA ALA A 260 6.08 -4.01 -5.80
C ALA A 260 7.04 -2.91 -6.20
N HIS A 261 6.94 -1.75 -5.57
CA HIS A 261 7.91 -0.67 -5.74
C HIS A 261 8.98 -0.81 -4.65
N PRO A 262 10.28 -0.65 -4.98
CA PRO A 262 11.35 -0.94 -4.02
C PRO A 262 11.28 -0.11 -2.73
N ARG A 263 10.76 1.12 -2.77
CA ARG A 263 10.46 1.93 -1.57
C ARG A 263 9.42 2.98 -1.89
N LEU A 264 8.41 3.08 -1.06
CA LEU A 264 7.41 4.16 -1.10
C LEU A 264 7.88 5.30 -0.18
N ILE A 265 8.85 6.07 -0.67
CA ILE A 265 9.42 7.19 0.10
C ILE A 265 8.69 8.48 -0.29
N SER A 266 8.12 9.16 0.69
CA SER A 266 7.59 10.51 0.46
C SER A 266 8.73 11.46 0.09
N PRO A 267 8.56 12.30 -0.95
CA PRO A 267 9.59 13.25 -1.34
C PRO A 267 9.93 14.18 -0.16
N PRO A 268 11.21 14.53 0.02
CA PRO A 268 11.61 15.53 1.01
C PRO A 268 10.82 16.83 0.86
N LYS A 269 10.61 17.54 1.97
CA LYS A 269 9.82 18.79 1.97
C LYS A 269 10.34 19.84 0.98
N ILE A 270 11.65 19.88 0.74
CA ILE A 270 12.30 20.80 -0.20
C ILE A 270 11.79 20.64 -1.63
N TYR A 271 11.34 19.45 -2.02
CA TYR A 271 10.80 19.17 -3.35
C TYR A 271 9.27 19.23 -3.43
N LYS A 272 8.60 19.51 -2.31
CA LYS A 272 7.14 19.72 -2.25
C LYS A 272 6.82 21.17 -2.58
N VAL A 273 6.97 21.56 -3.84
CA VAL A 273 6.75 22.93 -4.30
C VAL A 273 5.35 23.06 -4.88
N PRO A 274 4.49 23.92 -4.36
CA PRO A 274 3.07 23.90 -4.72
C PRO A 274 2.74 24.38 -6.15
N LYS A 275 3.59 25.17 -6.81
CA LYS A 275 3.22 25.79 -8.10
C LYS A 275 4.37 26.07 -9.08
N GLU A 276 5.62 25.97 -8.68
CA GLU A 276 6.75 26.39 -9.53
C GLU A 276 7.59 25.21 -9.95
N ARG A 277 8.02 25.18 -11.22
CA ARG A 277 8.92 24.16 -11.77
C ARG A 277 8.55 22.72 -11.38
N VAL A 278 7.26 22.42 -11.36
CA VAL A 278 6.74 21.09 -11.10
C VAL A 278 7.08 20.21 -12.30
N PHE A 279 7.69 19.06 -12.06
CA PHE A 279 8.08 18.13 -13.11
C PHE A 279 7.57 16.70 -12.88
N ALA A 280 7.03 16.39 -11.72
CA ALA A 280 6.52 15.07 -11.42
C ALA A 280 5.40 15.13 -10.35
N LEU A 281 4.66 14.03 -10.26
CA LEU A 281 3.77 13.72 -9.16
C LEU A 281 4.40 12.64 -8.30
N SER A 282 4.25 12.76 -6.98
CA SER A 282 4.75 11.76 -6.06
C SER A 282 3.93 10.49 -6.15
N THR A 283 4.58 9.36 -6.30
CA THR A 283 3.97 8.03 -6.17
C THR A 283 3.92 7.51 -4.73
N ALA A 284 4.33 8.35 -3.76
CA ALA A 284 4.23 8.00 -2.36
C ALA A 284 2.76 7.88 -1.94
N PRO A 285 2.43 6.96 -1.01
CA PRO A 285 1.08 6.84 -0.48
C PRO A 285 0.57 8.13 0.17
N GLY A 286 -0.71 8.41 0.01
CA GLY A 286 -1.38 9.58 0.55
C GLY A 286 -1.89 10.54 -0.53
N PRO A 287 -2.21 11.78 -0.20
CA PRO A 287 -2.69 12.75 -1.17
C PRO A 287 -1.62 13.02 -2.24
N GLU A 288 -2.07 13.16 -3.46
CA GLU A 288 -1.22 13.46 -4.60
C GLU A 288 -0.40 14.74 -4.31
N THR A 289 0.90 14.64 -4.43
CA THR A 289 1.83 15.73 -4.12
C THR A 289 2.67 16.05 -5.34
N CYS A 290 2.62 17.29 -5.78
CA CYS A 290 3.51 17.79 -6.83
C CYS A 290 4.97 17.80 -6.34
N VAL A 291 5.86 17.36 -7.21
CA VAL A 291 7.31 17.37 -6.99
C VAL A 291 7.95 18.36 -7.97
N GLY A 292 8.70 19.28 -7.44
CA GLY A 292 9.35 20.34 -8.22
C GLY A 292 10.66 20.80 -7.59
N ILE A 293 11.34 21.72 -8.26
CA ILE A 293 12.55 22.37 -7.75
C ILE A 293 12.23 23.85 -7.57
N GLY A 294 12.41 24.38 -6.36
CA GLY A 294 12.25 25.81 -6.07
C GLY A 294 13.24 26.66 -6.89
N ILE A 295 12.90 27.95 -7.09
CA ILE A 295 13.75 28.86 -7.88
C ILE A 295 15.15 28.98 -7.28
N GLU A 296 15.25 29.19 -5.96
CA GLU A 296 16.53 29.32 -5.27
C GLU A 296 17.39 28.04 -5.40
N ASP A 297 16.76 26.87 -5.31
CA ASP A 297 17.46 25.60 -5.49
C ASP A 297 17.85 25.35 -6.93
N SER A 298 17.09 25.89 -7.90
CA SER A 298 17.40 25.79 -9.32
C SER A 298 18.63 26.60 -9.74
N LEU A 299 19.05 27.57 -8.95
CA LEU A 299 20.30 28.31 -9.15
C LEU A 299 21.55 27.46 -8.86
N ARG A 300 21.37 26.30 -8.26
CA ARG A 300 22.39 25.27 -8.08
C ARG A 300 22.40 24.32 -9.27
N HIS A 301 23.52 23.58 -9.42
CA HIS A 301 23.63 22.63 -10.53
C HIS A 301 22.63 21.47 -10.35
N THR A 302 21.92 21.16 -11.43
CA THR A 302 21.03 20.00 -11.49
C THR A 302 21.61 18.98 -12.47
N HIS A 303 21.78 17.75 -12.04
CA HIS A 303 22.29 16.67 -12.87
C HIS A 303 21.21 15.60 -13.07
N ILE A 304 20.84 15.32 -14.33
CA ILE A 304 19.79 14.37 -14.69
C ILE A 304 20.45 13.11 -15.26
N TYR A 305 20.27 11.99 -14.56
CA TYR A 305 20.77 10.67 -14.96
C TYR A 305 19.66 9.79 -15.49
N GLY A 306 19.97 8.97 -16.46
CA GLY A 306 19.08 7.92 -16.95
C GLY A 306 19.61 7.27 -18.22
N PRO A 307 19.18 6.05 -18.56
CA PRO A 307 19.52 5.41 -19.83
C PRO A 307 18.91 6.17 -21.01
N THR A 308 19.32 5.81 -22.21
CA THR A 308 18.72 6.36 -23.45
C THR A 308 17.24 5.98 -23.48
N GLY A 309 16.37 6.94 -23.86
CA GLY A 309 14.92 6.74 -23.89
C GLY A 309 14.21 6.94 -22.54
N ALA A 310 14.90 7.20 -21.44
CA ALA A 310 14.29 7.39 -20.10
C ALA A 310 13.60 8.75 -19.90
N GLY A 311 13.51 9.61 -20.93
CA GLY A 311 12.82 10.89 -20.82
C GLY A 311 13.66 12.05 -20.26
N LYS A 312 14.99 11.95 -20.21
CA LYS A 312 15.87 13.04 -19.74
C LYS A 312 15.64 14.37 -20.47
N SER A 313 15.63 14.33 -21.80
CA SER A 313 15.38 15.52 -22.62
C SER A 313 13.97 16.07 -22.45
N THR A 314 12.99 15.21 -22.30
CA THR A 314 11.59 15.59 -21.98
C THR A 314 11.51 16.32 -20.65
N LEU A 315 12.19 15.81 -19.62
CA LEU A 315 12.24 16.48 -18.31
C LEU A 315 12.91 17.85 -18.41
N MET A 316 14.04 17.96 -19.13
CA MET A 316 14.71 19.24 -19.38
C MET A 316 13.80 20.21 -20.12
N LEU A 317 13.11 19.75 -21.17
CA LEU A 317 12.15 20.54 -21.93
C LEU A 317 11.04 21.12 -21.04
N HIS A 318 10.46 20.30 -20.14
CA HIS A 318 9.44 20.76 -19.20
C HIS A 318 9.96 21.84 -18.23
N LEU A 319 11.16 21.69 -17.70
CA LEU A 319 11.78 22.68 -16.82
C LEU A 319 12.07 23.99 -17.55
N ILE A 320 12.59 23.92 -18.77
CA ILE A 320 12.85 25.07 -19.66
C ILE A 320 11.54 25.77 -19.99
N ALA A 321 10.50 25.03 -20.41
CA ALA A 321 9.21 25.59 -20.74
C ALA A 321 8.58 26.33 -19.54
N ALA A 322 8.68 25.77 -18.35
CA ALA A 322 8.20 26.42 -17.13
C ALA A 322 8.93 27.74 -16.84
N ASP A 323 10.22 27.81 -17.08
CA ASP A 323 11.00 29.04 -16.91
C ASP A 323 10.66 30.10 -17.98
N ILE A 324 10.52 29.68 -19.25
CA ILE A 324 10.08 30.57 -20.34
C ILE A 324 8.70 31.16 -20.06
N GLN A 325 7.71 30.32 -19.66
CA GLN A 325 6.37 30.76 -19.32
C GLN A 325 6.32 31.70 -18.13
N ALA A 326 7.23 31.52 -17.17
CA ALA A 326 7.36 32.40 -16.01
C ALA A 326 8.12 33.71 -16.30
N GLY A 327 8.49 33.98 -17.56
CA GLY A 327 9.23 35.19 -17.97
C GLY A 327 10.72 35.18 -17.62
N ARG A 328 11.29 34.03 -17.30
CA ARG A 328 12.70 33.89 -16.92
C ARG A 328 13.61 33.79 -18.16
N SER A 329 14.85 34.22 -18.01
CA SER A 329 15.87 34.04 -19.05
C SER A 329 16.38 32.60 -19.00
N VAL A 330 16.55 31.99 -20.18
CA VAL A 330 17.05 30.63 -20.33
C VAL A 330 18.13 30.60 -21.39
N VAL A 331 19.23 29.90 -21.14
CA VAL A 331 20.26 29.60 -22.11
C VAL A 331 20.29 28.10 -22.36
N VAL A 332 20.08 27.69 -23.60
CA VAL A 332 20.10 26.27 -23.99
C VAL A 332 21.32 26.02 -24.87
N ILE A 333 22.16 25.07 -24.46
CA ILE A 333 23.31 24.62 -25.26
C ILE A 333 23.04 23.15 -25.59
N ASP A 334 22.73 22.87 -26.85
CA ASP A 334 22.38 21.56 -27.35
C ASP A 334 23.24 21.13 -28.53
N PRO A 335 24.23 20.25 -28.33
CA PRO A 335 25.09 19.76 -29.41
C PRO A 335 24.35 18.92 -30.45
N LYS A 336 23.16 18.39 -30.11
CA LYS A 336 22.35 17.52 -31.00
C LYS A 336 21.24 18.26 -31.73
N ARG A 337 20.91 19.48 -31.30
CA ARG A 337 19.92 20.35 -31.91
C ARG A 337 18.44 19.98 -31.66
N ASP A 338 18.14 18.73 -31.26
CA ASP A 338 16.77 18.24 -31.09
C ASP A 338 16.04 19.01 -29.98
N LEU A 339 16.67 19.14 -28.80
CA LEU A 339 16.10 19.87 -27.65
C LEU A 339 15.94 21.36 -27.96
N GLY A 340 16.95 21.98 -28.64
CA GLY A 340 16.87 23.38 -29.06
C GLY A 340 15.69 23.65 -29.97
N THR A 341 15.47 22.78 -30.95
CA THR A 341 14.31 22.87 -31.86
C THR A 341 12.98 22.76 -31.11
N ASP A 342 12.84 21.77 -30.18
CA ASP A 342 11.63 21.59 -29.36
C ASP A 342 11.37 22.83 -28.49
N VAL A 343 12.41 23.40 -27.88
CA VAL A 343 12.29 24.62 -27.06
C VAL A 343 11.75 25.80 -27.84
N LEU A 344 12.23 26.01 -29.08
CA LEU A 344 11.73 27.09 -29.93
C LEU A 344 10.24 27.00 -30.20
N THR A 345 9.68 25.81 -30.31
CA THR A 345 8.22 25.62 -30.51
C THR A 345 7.38 26.01 -29.29
N LEU A 346 8.00 26.09 -28.10
CA LEU A 346 7.32 26.39 -26.83
C LEU A 346 7.46 27.87 -26.41
N VAL A 347 8.21 28.68 -27.16
CA VAL A 347 8.33 30.11 -26.86
C VAL A 347 7.04 30.82 -27.20
N PRO A 348 6.41 31.57 -26.26
CA PRO A 348 5.23 32.38 -26.51
C PRO A 348 5.46 33.44 -27.59
N GLU A 349 4.43 33.76 -28.39
CA GLU A 349 4.55 34.70 -29.51
C GLU A 349 5.05 36.10 -29.08
N ASP A 350 4.61 36.58 -27.93
CA ASP A 350 5.01 37.86 -27.34
C ASP A 350 6.49 37.92 -26.94
N ARG A 351 7.14 36.75 -26.84
CA ARG A 351 8.56 36.62 -26.51
C ARG A 351 9.45 36.22 -27.68
N HIS A 352 8.93 36.09 -28.90
CA HIS A 352 9.73 35.73 -30.05
C HIS A 352 10.85 36.77 -30.33
N GLY A 353 10.60 38.05 -30.02
CA GLY A 353 11.61 39.11 -30.12
C GLY A 353 12.79 38.98 -29.15
N ASP A 354 12.63 38.20 -28.07
CA ASP A 354 13.68 37.99 -27.06
C ASP A 354 14.62 36.82 -27.41
N VAL A 355 14.30 36.05 -28.48
CA VAL A 355 15.01 34.82 -28.82
C VAL A 355 16.22 35.09 -29.68
N VAL A 356 17.37 34.62 -29.26
CA VAL A 356 18.62 34.63 -30.07
C VAL A 356 18.99 33.18 -30.33
N VAL A 357 19.05 32.81 -31.60
CA VAL A 357 19.49 31.48 -32.06
C VAL A 357 20.87 31.58 -32.66
N ILE A 358 21.84 30.89 -32.08
CA ILE A 358 23.19 30.76 -32.62
C ILE A 358 23.33 29.33 -33.15
N ASP A 359 23.12 29.19 -34.46
CA ASP A 359 23.21 27.89 -35.15
C ASP A 359 24.06 28.04 -36.39
N PRO A 360 25.26 27.45 -36.40
CA PRO A 360 26.19 27.60 -37.56
C PRO A 360 25.70 26.90 -38.83
N THR A 361 24.65 26.10 -38.76
CA THR A 361 24.08 25.39 -39.92
C THR A 361 22.97 26.16 -40.64
N LEU A 362 22.53 27.30 -40.08
CA LEU A 362 21.54 28.15 -40.71
C LEU A 362 22.10 28.83 -41.96
N PRO A 363 21.26 29.15 -42.98
CA PRO A 363 21.69 29.85 -44.19
C PRO A 363 22.35 31.20 -43.89
N ASN A 364 21.90 31.89 -42.84
CA ASN A 364 22.44 33.17 -42.37
C ASN A 364 22.80 33.03 -40.87
N PRO A 365 23.91 32.39 -40.52
CA PRO A 365 24.28 32.19 -39.14
C PRO A 365 24.65 33.50 -38.45
N VAL A 366 24.29 33.62 -37.16
CA VAL A 366 24.74 34.75 -36.34
C VAL A 366 26.21 34.54 -36.03
N GLY A 367 27.02 35.50 -36.46
CA GLY A 367 28.45 35.54 -36.14
C GLY A 367 28.67 36.09 -34.74
N VAL A 368 29.44 35.38 -33.93
CA VAL A 368 29.88 35.85 -32.61
C VAL A 368 31.36 36.26 -32.74
N ASN A 369 31.59 37.53 -32.52
CA ASN A 369 32.98 38.00 -32.43
C ASN A 369 33.41 38.08 -30.96
N PRO A 370 34.20 37.12 -30.46
CA PRO A 370 34.59 37.09 -29.05
C PRO A 370 35.47 38.27 -28.63
N ILE A 371 35.98 39.04 -29.58
CA ILE A 371 36.91 40.16 -29.35
C ILE A 371 36.20 41.52 -29.51
N ALA A 372 34.98 41.57 -30.06
CA ALA A 372 34.30 42.82 -30.43
C ALA A 372 34.05 43.79 -29.28
N ASN A 373 33.93 43.32 -28.07
CA ASN A 373 33.63 44.10 -26.84
C ASN A 373 34.80 44.03 -25.82
N ALA A 374 36.03 43.88 -26.29
CA ALA A 374 37.18 43.69 -25.41
C ALA A 374 37.50 44.92 -24.53
N GLY A 375 36.71 46.02 -24.62
CA GLY A 375 36.86 47.19 -23.77
C GLY A 375 38.31 47.61 -23.55
N ASP A 376 38.66 47.89 -22.31
CA ASP A 376 40.01 48.32 -21.93
C ASP A 376 41.03 47.16 -21.74
N ASP A 377 40.63 45.88 -21.90
CA ASP A 377 41.49 44.75 -21.64
C ASP A 377 41.46 43.68 -22.77
N ALA A 378 41.83 44.14 -23.99
CA ALA A 378 41.90 43.27 -25.14
C ALA A 378 42.93 42.13 -24.98
N ALA A 379 43.96 42.31 -24.16
CA ALA A 379 44.94 41.25 -23.89
C ALA A 379 44.38 40.11 -23.08
N LEU A 380 43.58 40.41 -22.03
CA LEU A 380 42.93 39.39 -21.21
C LEU A 380 41.91 38.58 -22.03
N VAL A 381 41.16 39.24 -22.92
CA VAL A 381 40.19 38.55 -23.78
C VAL A 381 40.91 37.66 -24.79
N ALA A 382 42.03 38.11 -25.36
CA ALA A 382 42.83 37.31 -26.26
C ALA A 382 43.43 36.08 -25.55
N ASP A 383 43.91 36.23 -24.32
CA ASP A 383 44.44 35.13 -23.49
C ASP A 383 43.35 34.13 -23.14
N ASN A 384 42.12 34.56 -22.80
CA ASN A 384 40.99 33.69 -22.54
C ASN A 384 40.56 32.91 -23.78
N VAL A 385 40.50 33.56 -24.95
CA VAL A 385 40.22 32.90 -26.24
C VAL A 385 41.30 31.87 -26.56
N LEU A 386 42.57 32.23 -26.37
CA LEU A 386 43.71 31.33 -26.58
C LEU A 386 43.66 30.13 -25.62
N ALA A 387 43.27 30.34 -24.36
CA ALA A 387 43.15 29.28 -23.37
C ALA A 387 42.05 28.26 -23.75
N ILE A 388 40.94 28.73 -24.35
CA ILE A 388 39.86 27.84 -24.84
C ILE A 388 40.42 26.95 -25.97
N PHE A 389 41.16 27.50 -26.92
CA PHE A 389 41.74 26.72 -28.01
C PHE A 389 42.88 25.79 -27.56
N LYS A 390 43.57 26.09 -26.48
CA LYS A 390 44.61 25.21 -25.91
C LYS A 390 44.02 24.05 -25.08
N GLY A 391 42.76 24.18 -24.61
CA GLY A 391 42.06 23.15 -23.85
C GLY A 391 41.26 22.17 -24.71
N LEU A 392 41.16 22.40 -26.01
CA LEU A 392 40.60 21.53 -27.03
C LEU A 392 41.68 20.62 -27.62
#